data_e31bfe656c361d18326c97d71961d536
#
_entry.id   e31bfe656c361d18326c97d71961d536
#
_cell.length_a   1.000
_cell.length_b   1.000
_cell.length_c   1.000
_cell.angle_alpha   90.00
_cell.angle_beta   90.00
_cell.angle_gamma   90.00
#
_symmetry.space_group_name_H-M   'P 1'
#
loop_
_entity.id
_entity.type
_entity.pdbx_description
1 polymer ?
#
loop_
_entity_poly.entity_id
_entity_poly.type
_entity_poly.pdbx_seq_one_letter_code
_entity_poly.pdbx_strand_id
1 'polypeptide(L)'
;MKMRKVVSAMLVAAMATGMVAGCGSSSDSKSDKKDAKGKVYYLNFKPEQDQQWQDLAKAYTDETGVPVEVVTAASGTYEETLKSEIAKSDAPTLFQVNGPVGLAAWKDYCADLSGTDVYSHVKSDDFVLKDGDEVKGIAYVLETYGLIYNKTVLNAYCGMDGAKVTSIDEINSLSLIHI
;
A
#
# COMPACT_ATOMS: atom_id res chain seq x y z
N MET A 1 25.80 31.51 -42.95
CA MET A 1 26.25 31.13 -41.59
C MET A 1 25.92 32.17 -40.50
N LYS A 2 25.58 33.40 -40.82
CA LYS A 2 25.25 34.47 -39.82
C LYS A 2 23.82 34.47 -39.29
N MET A 3 22.84 34.05 -40.08
CA MET A 3 21.40 34.01 -39.66
C MET A 3 21.11 32.92 -38.61
N ARG A 4 21.75 31.74 -38.67
CA ARG A 4 21.53 30.68 -37.69
C ARG A 4 21.98 31.04 -36.27
N LYS A 5 23.04 31.84 -36.13
CA LYS A 5 23.51 32.31 -34.82
C LYS A 5 22.61 33.37 -34.18
N VAL A 6 21.95 34.19 -35.00
CA VAL A 6 21.02 35.20 -34.50
C VAL A 6 19.72 34.56 -34.00
N VAL A 7 19.20 33.56 -34.72
CA VAL A 7 18.01 32.82 -34.31
C VAL A 7 18.24 32.03 -33.00
N SER A 8 19.41 31.42 -32.82
CA SER A 8 19.76 30.73 -31.55
C SER A 8 19.90 31.69 -30.39
N ALA A 9 20.42 32.89 -30.60
CA ALA A 9 20.54 33.90 -29.55
C ALA A 9 19.19 34.48 -29.13
N MET A 10 18.25 34.63 -30.05
CA MET A 10 16.88 35.06 -29.72
C MET A 10 16.07 34.00 -28.95
N LEU A 11 16.28 32.71 -29.24
CA LEU A 11 15.60 31.62 -28.52
C LEU A 11 16.08 31.52 -27.06
N VAL A 12 17.35 31.75 -26.80
CA VAL A 12 17.90 31.74 -25.43
C VAL A 12 17.45 32.97 -24.64
N ALA A 13 17.32 34.13 -25.27
CA ALA A 13 16.80 35.33 -24.63
C ALA A 13 15.31 35.22 -24.27
N ALA A 14 14.49 34.52 -25.10
CA ALA A 14 13.08 34.30 -24.81
C ALA A 14 12.85 33.34 -23.63
N MET A 15 13.76 32.39 -23.38
CA MET A 15 13.67 31.50 -22.20
C MET A 15 14.15 32.18 -20.89
N ALA A 16 15.05 33.14 -20.98
CA ALA A 16 15.54 33.88 -19.81
C ALA A 16 14.53 34.90 -19.26
N THR A 17 13.64 35.44 -20.11
CA THR A 17 12.61 36.39 -19.67
C THR A 17 11.36 35.75 -19.07
N GLY A 18 11.17 34.43 -19.24
CA GLY A 18 10.06 33.69 -18.64
C GLY A 18 10.23 33.34 -17.14
N MET A 19 11.44 33.43 -16.59
CA MET A 19 11.72 33.05 -15.21
C MET A 19 11.68 34.20 -14.19
N VAL A 20 11.47 35.44 -14.62
CA VAL A 20 11.49 36.61 -13.71
C VAL A 20 10.08 37.15 -13.37
N ALA A 21 9.03 36.63 -14.01
CA ALA A 21 7.65 37.10 -13.79
C ALA A 21 6.87 36.29 -12.75
N GLY A 22 7.52 35.43 -11.95
CA GLY A 22 6.89 34.55 -10.98
C GLY A 22 7.18 34.84 -9.50
N CYS A 23 7.76 36.00 -9.16
CA CYS A 23 8.01 36.35 -7.77
C CYS A 23 7.56 37.80 -7.51
N GLY A 24 6.40 37.96 -6.88
CA GLY A 24 6.01 39.24 -6.30
C GLY A 24 4.53 39.53 -6.36
N SER A 25 3.76 38.99 -5.44
CA SER A 25 2.60 39.69 -4.89
C SER A 25 2.35 39.18 -3.48
N SER A 26 2.93 39.84 -2.51
CA SER A 26 2.50 39.81 -1.13
C SER A 26 1.13 40.48 -1.06
N SER A 27 0.11 39.68 -1.01
CA SER A 27 -1.19 40.09 -0.48
C SER A 27 -1.34 39.41 0.88
N ASP A 28 -1.25 40.21 1.93
CA ASP A 28 -1.74 39.86 3.27
C ASP A 28 -3.21 39.48 3.15
N SER A 29 -3.47 38.22 2.90
CA SER A 29 -4.74 37.58 3.23
C SER A 29 -4.49 36.89 4.56
N LYS A 30 -5.01 37.46 5.63
CA LYS A 30 -5.35 36.71 6.84
C LYS A 30 -6.28 35.58 6.40
N SER A 31 -5.71 34.45 5.97
CA SER A 31 -6.43 33.21 5.92
C SER A 31 -6.46 32.72 7.36
N ASP A 32 -7.67 32.67 7.91
CA ASP A 32 -7.98 31.83 9.05
C ASP A 32 -7.24 30.49 8.85
N LYS A 33 -6.33 30.19 9.78
CA LYS A 33 -5.77 28.85 9.91
C LYS A 33 -6.92 27.96 10.35
N LYS A 34 -7.79 27.57 9.43
CA LYS A 34 -8.48 26.28 9.54
C LYS A 34 -7.34 25.27 9.58
N ASP A 35 -7.27 24.54 10.67
CA ASP A 35 -6.35 23.44 10.86
C ASP A 35 -6.29 22.66 9.55
N ALA A 36 -5.10 22.66 8.93
CA ALA A 36 -4.92 21.96 7.66
C ALA A 36 -5.05 20.48 7.98
N LYS A 37 -6.27 19.96 7.83
CA LYS A 37 -6.53 18.52 7.93
C LYS A 37 -5.64 17.85 6.89
N GLY A 38 -4.76 16.97 7.35
CA GLY A 38 -3.89 16.21 6.46
C GLY A 38 -4.69 15.45 5.42
N LYS A 39 -4.01 14.81 4.51
CA LYS A 39 -4.58 13.92 3.51
C LYS A 39 -4.13 12.50 3.83
N VAL A 40 -4.97 11.52 3.59
CA VAL A 40 -4.62 10.10 3.64
C VAL A 40 -4.55 9.57 2.21
N TYR A 41 -3.43 8.95 1.85
CA TYR A 41 -3.28 8.19 0.62
C TYR A 41 -3.01 6.72 0.98
N TYR A 42 -3.96 5.84 0.66
CA TYR A 42 -3.85 4.41 0.88
C TYR A 42 -3.56 3.67 -0.42
N LEU A 43 -2.44 2.97 -0.48
CA LEU A 43 -2.14 2.04 -1.57
C LEU A 43 -2.68 0.65 -1.21
N ASN A 44 -3.80 0.29 -1.85
CA ASN A 44 -4.51 -0.95 -1.58
C ASN A 44 -3.87 -2.14 -2.32
N PHE A 45 -3.63 -3.22 -1.58
CA PHE A 45 -3.08 -4.49 -2.09
C PHE A 45 -4.15 -5.42 -2.67
N LYS A 46 -5.43 -5.28 -2.26
CA LYS A 46 -6.52 -6.22 -2.55
C LYS A 46 -7.45 -5.67 -3.64
N PRO A 47 -7.22 -5.96 -4.93
CA PRO A 47 -8.06 -5.44 -6.01
C PRO A 47 -9.51 -5.93 -5.92
N GLU A 48 -9.76 -7.10 -5.35
CA GLU A 48 -11.10 -7.63 -5.12
C GLU A 48 -11.93 -6.84 -4.11
N GLN A 49 -11.30 -5.97 -3.33
CA GLN A 49 -11.93 -5.13 -2.30
C GLN A 49 -11.87 -3.64 -2.64
N ASP A 50 -11.52 -3.28 -3.88
CA ASP A 50 -11.36 -1.89 -4.29
C ASP A 50 -12.61 -1.05 -3.98
N GLN A 51 -13.79 -1.52 -4.38
CA GLN A 51 -15.03 -0.77 -4.17
C GLN A 51 -15.31 -0.50 -2.71
N GLN A 52 -15.08 -1.49 -1.82
CA GLN A 52 -15.30 -1.35 -0.38
C GLN A 52 -14.34 -0.30 0.23
N TRP A 53 -13.10 -0.26 -0.24
CA TRP A 53 -12.13 0.75 0.19
C TRP A 53 -12.50 2.14 -0.31
N GLN A 54 -12.99 2.28 -1.55
CA GLN A 54 -13.48 3.56 -2.08
C GLN A 54 -14.68 4.07 -1.27
N ASP A 55 -15.63 3.19 -0.96
CA ASP A 55 -16.82 3.53 -0.19
C ASP A 55 -16.46 3.96 1.25
N LEU A 56 -15.52 3.24 1.89
CA LEU A 56 -15.01 3.58 3.22
C LEU A 56 -14.28 4.94 3.21
N ALA A 57 -13.43 5.16 2.22
CA ALA A 57 -12.69 6.41 2.05
C ALA A 57 -13.65 7.61 1.91
N LYS A 58 -14.70 7.42 1.10
CA LYS A 58 -15.75 8.44 0.94
C LYS A 58 -16.48 8.71 2.25
N ALA A 59 -16.93 7.67 2.94
CA ALA A 59 -17.66 7.80 4.21
C ALA A 59 -16.80 8.52 5.26
N TYR A 60 -15.54 8.16 5.39
CA TYR A 60 -14.61 8.82 6.31
C TYR A 60 -14.37 10.29 5.96
N THR A 61 -14.21 10.59 4.67
CA THR A 61 -14.03 11.97 4.20
C THR A 61 -15.28 12.80 4.48
N ASP A 62 -16.47 12.25 4.23
CA ASP A 62 -17.75 12.93 4.49
C ASP A 62 -17.96 13.22 5.98
N GLU A 63 -17.56 12.30 6.87
CA GLU A 63 -17.71 12.43 8.32
C GLU A 63 -16.66 13.39 8.92
N THR A 64 -15.41 13.25 8.53
CA THR A 64 -14.29 13.94 9.21
C THR A 64 -13.82 15.18 8.48
N GLY A 65 -14.09 15.28 7.16
CA GLY A 65 -13.56 16.28 6.27
C GLY A 65 -12.07 16.09 5.96
N VAL A 66 -11.48 14.94 6.28
CA VAL A 66 -10.12 14.55 5.90
C VAL A 66 -10.18 13.84 4.55
N PRO A 67 -9.53 14.37 3.50
CA PRO A 67 -9.51 13.70 2.20
C PRO A 67 -8.80 12.34 2.29
N VAL A 68 -9.43 11.30 1.75
CA VAL A 68 -8.84 9.96 1.63
C VAL A 68 -8.83 9.56 0.16
N GLU A 69 -7.64 9.26 -0.35
CA GLU A 69 -7.43 8.71 -1.68
C GLU A 69 -7.06 7.23 -1.57
N VAL A 70 -7.70 6.38 -2.34
CA VAL A 70 -7.36 4.95 -2.43
C VAL A 70 -6.93 4.64 -3.85
N VAL A 71 -5.71 4.16 -4.00
CA VAL A 71 -5.19 3.63 -5.26
C VAL A 71 -4.99 2.14 -5.10
N THR A 72 -5.58 1.36 -5.99
CA THR A 72 -5.51 -0.10 -5.93
C THR A 72 -4.51 -0.62 -6.94
N ALA A 73 -3.52 -1.37 -6.48
CA ALA A 73 -2.56 -2.05 -7.33
C ALA A 73 -3.24 -3.21 -8.08
N ALA A 74 -2.83 -3.43 -9.32
CA ALA A 74 -3.29 -4.58 -10.07
C ALA A 74 -2.81 -5.90 -9.42
N SER A 75 -3.55 -6.98 -9.63
CA SER A 75 -3.19 -8.28 -9.07
C SER A 75 -1.76 -8.69 -9.45
N GLY A 76 -0.98 -9.07 -8.46
CA GLY A 76 0.41 -9.51 -8.62
C GLY A 76 1.45 -8.41 -8.87
N THR A 77 1.07 -7.13 -8.89
CA THR A 77 2.00 -6.02 -9.18
C THR A 77 2.19 -5.04 -8.01
N TYR A 78 1.79 -5.43 -6.82
CA TYR A 78 1.78 -4.51 -5.68
C TYR A 78 3.17 -3.94 -5.34
N GLU A 79 4.20 -4.78 -5.31
CA GLU A 79 5.55 -4.36 -4.94
C GLU A 79 6.15 -3.37 -5.94
N GLU A 80 5.95 -3.60 -7.25
CA GLU A 80 6.38 -2.66 -8.29
C GLU A 80 5.60 -1.34 -8.21
N THR A 81 4.30 -1.43 -7.94
CA THR A 81 3.45 -0.26 -7.77
C THR A 81 3.90 0.53 -6.55
N LEU A 82 4.08 -0.12 -5.38
CA LEU A 82 4.57 0.53 -4.16
C LEU A 82 5.91 1.23 -4.39
N LYS A 83 6.85 0.57 -5.04
CA LYS A 83 8.16 1.15 -5.38
C LYS A 83 8.04 2.41 -6.24
N SER A 84 7.11 2.39 -7.19
CA SER A 84 6.84 3.55 -8.04
C SER A 84 6.14 4.69 -7.28
N GLU A 85 5.15 4.36 -6.45
CA GLU A 85 4.36 5.35 -5.73
C GLU A 85 5.15 6.02 -4.60
N ILE A 86 5.96 5.27 -3.86
CA ILE A 86 6.74 5.80 -2.73
C ILE A 86 7.85 6.76 -3.17
N ALA A 87 8.26 6.69 -4.44
CA ALA A 87 9.25 7.60 -5.01
C ALA A 87 8.66 8.96 -5.44
N LYS A 88 7.34 9.11 -5.42
CA LYS A 88 6.67 10.35 -5.80
C LYS A 88 6.71 11.38 -4.68
N SER A 89 6.53 12.64 -5.03
CA SER A 89 6.37 13.73 -4.05
C SER A 89 5.09 13.59 -3.21
N ASP A 90 4.09 12.93 -3.74
CA ASP A 90 2.83 12.59 -3.09
C ASP A 90 2.78 11.06 -2.90
N ALA A 91 3.59 10.59 -1.97
CA ALA A 91 3.73 9.17 -1.67
C ALA A 91 2.58 8.64 -0.80
N PRO A 92 2.28 7.34 -0.83
CA PRO A 92 1.31 6.73 0.06
C PRO A 92 1.65 6.99 1.54
N THR A 93 0.65 7.41 2.31
CA THR A 93 0.75 7.55 3.77
C THR A 93 0.37 6.26 4.49
N LEU A 94 -0.39 5.40 3.83
CA LEU A 94 -0.73 4.05 4.28
C LEU A 94 -0.42 3.06 3.15
N PHE A 95 0.34 2.03 3.47
CA PHE A 95 0.67 0.97 2.53
C PHE A 95 0.86 -0.36 3.27
N GLN A 96 0.70 -1.46 2.56
CA GLN A 96 0.85 -2.79 3.14
C GLN A 96 2.30 -3.26 3.07
N VAL A 97 2.76 -3.83 4.18
CA VAL A 97 4.03 -4.55 4.28
C VAL A 97 3.74 -6.04 4.48
N ASN A 98 4.24 -6.86 3.59
CA ASN A 98 3.93 -8.28 3.56
C ASN A 98 4.88 -9.09 4.46
N GLY A 99 4.57 -9.13 5.74
CA GLY A 99 5.30 -9.89 6.74
C GLY A 99 6.76 -9.45 6.95
N PRO A 100 7.59 -10.29 7.60
CA PRO A 100 8.97 -9.94 7.91
C PRO A 100 9.86 -9.71 6.67
N VAL A 101 9.58 -10.43 5.57
CA VAL A 101 10.33 -10.25 4.31
C VAL A 101 10.04 -8.89 3.70
N GLY A 102 8.77 -8.49 3.66
CA GLY A 102 8.38 -7.16 3.22
C GLY A 102 8.93 -6.07 4.13
N LEU A 103 8.92 -6.29 5.45
CA LEU A 103 9.51 -5.34 6.40
C LEU A 103 10.99 -5.08 6.10
N ALA A 104 11.77 -6.11 5.81
CA ALA A 104 13.18 -5.95 5.49
C ALA A 104 13.42 -5.01 4.28
N ALA A 105 12.48 -4.97 3.34
CA ALA A 105 12.55 -4.09 2.17
C ALA A 105 12.05 -2.66 2.44
N TRP A 106 11.06 -2.51 3.33
CA TRP A 106 10.29 -1.26 3.47
C TRP A 106 10.43 -0.55 4.80
N LYS A 107 11.16 -1.09 5.78
CA LYS A 107 11.26 -0.55 7.15
C LYS A 107 11.68 0.92 7.23
N ASP A 108 12.56 1.36 6.32
CA ASP A 108 13.06 2.74 6.31
C ASP A 108 12.00 3.76 5.88
N TYR A 109 10.90 3.29 5.29
CA TYR A 109 9.73 4.09 4.91
C TYR A 109 8.59 4.00 5.93
N CYS A 110 8.70 3.10 6.92
CA CYS A 110 7.69 2.90 7.93
C CYS A 110 7.96 3.79 9.15
N ALA A 111 6.94 4.53 9.59
CA ALA A 111 6.99 5.25 10.85
C ALA A 111 7.02 4.27 12.05
N ASP A 112 7.50 4.73 13.19
CA ASP A 112 7.31 4.02 14.45
C ASP A 112 5.88 4.23 14.94
N LEU A 113 5.14 3.16 15.10
CA LEU A 113 3.74 3.13 15.55
C LEU A 113 3.58 2.85 17.04
N SER A 114 4.68 2.64 17.79
CA SER A 114 4.64 2.24 19.21
C SER A 114 3.90 3.23 20.11
N GLY A 115 3.88 4.51 19.76
CA GLY A 115 3.17 5.58 20.48
C GLY A 115 1.74 5.85 19.99
N THR A 116 1.21 5.05 19.06
CA THR A 116 -0.11 5.32 18.49
C THR A 116 -1.25 4.70 19.28
N ASP A 117 -2.43 5.32 19.20
CA ASP A 117 -3.65 4.79 19.79
C ASP A 117 -4.00 3.41 19.22
N VAL A 118 -3.83 3.20 17.93
CA VAL A 118 -4.06 1.90 17.26
C VAL A 118 -3.21 0.81 17.89
N TYR A 119 -1.92 1.07 18.15
CA TYR A 119 -1.04 0.08 18.79
C TYR A 119 -1.50 -0.27 20.20
N SER A 120 -2.04 0.68 20.96
CA SER A 120 -2.55 0.44 22.32
C SER A 120 -3.67 -0.60 22.38
N HIS A 121 -4.37 -0.84 21.26
CA HIS A 121 -5.47 -1.80 21.13
C HIS A 121 -5.02 -3.17 20.59
N VAL A 122 -3.75 -3.33 20.22
CA VAL A 122 -3.21 -4.61 19.74
C VAL A 122 -3.19 -5.62 20.87
N LYS A 123 -3.70 -6.82 20.63
CA LYS A 123 -3.90 -7.85 21.65
C LYS A 123 -2.67 -8.74 21.89
N SER A 124 -1.79 -8.84 20.91
CA SER A 124 -0.58 -9.67 20.95
C SER A 124 0.49 -9.10 20.03
N ASP A 125 1.75 -9.25 20.41
CA ASP A 125 2.90 -8.94 19.56
C ASP A 125 2.97 -9.79 18.28
N ASP A 126 2.21 -10.89 18.20
CA ASP A 126 2.07 -11.66 16.95
C ASP A 126 1.40 -10.87 15.81
N PHE A 127 0.74 -9.78 16.14
CA PHE A 127 0.02 -8.92 15.17
C PHE A 127 0.77 -7.67 14.78
N VAL A 128 2.07 -7.60 15.08
CA VAL A 128 2.91 -6.47 14.71
C VAL A 128 4.20 -6.90 14.01
N LEU A 129 4.72 -6.01 13.19
CA LEU A 129 6.06 -6.12 12.63
C LEU A 129 6.97 -5.14 13.36
N LYS A 130 8.09 -5.64 13.89
CA LYS A 130 9.08 -4.85 14.65
C LYS A 130 10.43 -4.79 13.95
N ASP A 131 11.10 -3.65 14.07
CA ASP A 131 12.52 -3.49 13.78
C ASP A 131 13.21 -2.96 15.05
N GLY A 132 13.90 -3.84 15.78
CA GLY A 132 14.35 -3.58 17.14
C GLY A 132 13.18 -3.32 18.09
N ASP A 133 13.19 -2.17 18.74
CA ASP A 133 12.13 -1.76 19.67
C ASP A 133 10.97 -1.02 19.00
N GLU A 134 11.11 -0.64 17.74
CA GLU A 134 10.11 0.11 17.00
C GLU A 134 9.05 -0.79 16.35
N VAL A 135 7.79 -0.38 16.41
CA VAL A 135 6.67 -1.04 15.74
C VAL A 135 6.50 -0.42 14.35
N LYS A 136 6.86 -1.15 13.31
CA LYS A 136 6.84 -0.68 11.92
C LYS A 136 5.58 -1.06 11.15
N GLY A 137 4.79 -1.99 11.68
CA GLY A 137 3.53 -2.40 11.06
C GLY A 137 2.59 -3.06 12.05
N ILE A 138 1.29 -2.90 11.81
CA ILE A 138 0.21 -3.52 12.59
C ILE A 138 -0.66 -4.31 11.63
N ALA A 139 -0.99 -5.56 11.98
CA ALA A 139 -1.85 -6.40 11.17
C ALA A 139 -3.27 -5.83 11.11
N TYR A 140 -3.77 -5.58 9.91
CA TYR A 140 -5.17 -5.22 9.67
C TYR A 140 -6.03 -6.44 9.32
N VAL A 141 -5.39 -7.54 8.87
CA VAL A 141 -6.03 -8.81 8.54
C VAL A 141 -5.06 -9.96 8.81
N LEU A 142 -5.60 -11.10 9.20
CA LEU A 142 -4.86 -12.36 9.31
C LEU A 142 -5.29 -13.28 8.19
N GLU A 143 -4.33 -13.73 7.42
CA GLU A 143 -4.54 -14.73 6.37
C GLU A 143 -3.86 -16.03 6.76
N THR A 144 -4.55 -17.14 6.52
CA THR A 144 -4.03 -18.48 6.76
C THR A 144 -3.92 -19.24 5.46
N TYR A 145 -2.84 -19.98 5.30
CA TYR A 145 -2.64 -20.87 4.18
C TYR A 145 -2.87 -22.30 4.65
N GLY A 146 -3.59 -23.06 3.84
CA GLY A 146 -3.89 -24.45 4.16
C GLY A 146 -4.35 -25.23 2.94
N LEU A 147 -4.42 -26.53 3.06
CA LEU A 147 -4.97 -27.42 2.06
C LEU A 147 -6.48 -27.56 2.27
N ILE A 148 -7.26 -27.13 1.29
CA ILE A 148 -8.70 -27.32 1.25
C ILE A 148 -8.98 -28.52 0.35
N TYR A 149 -9.63 -29.54 0.89
CA TYR A 149 -10.01 -30.71 0.11
C TYR A 149 -11.50 -31.03 0.23
N ASN A 150 -12.06 -31.57 -0.83
CA ASN A 150 -13.44 -32.02 -0.86
C ASN A 150 -13.53 -33.44 -0.30
N LYS A 151 -14.14 -33.60 0.88
CA LYS A 151 -14.27 -34.89 1.56
C LYS A 151 -15.00 -35.94 0.73
N THR A 152 -16.03 -35.56 0.00
CA THR A 152 -16.80 -36.48 -0.84
C THR A 152 -15.95 -37.04 -1.98
N VAL A 153 -15.17 -36.16 -2.63
CA VAL A 153 -14.25 -36.57 -3.70
C VAL A 153 -13.16 -37.49 -3.15
N LEU A 154 -12.58 -37.13 -2.02
CA LEU A 154 -11.55 -37.95 -1.37
C LEU A 154 -12.06 -39.36 -1.01
N ASN A 155 -13.26 -39.45 -0.43
CA ASN A 155 -13.88 -40.71 -0.11
C ASN A 155 -14.22 -41.55 -1.36
N ALA A 156 -14.71 -40.91 -2.42
CA ALA A 156 -15.11 -41.63 -3.65
C ALA A 156 -13.90 -42.18 -4.41
N TYR A 157 -12.79 -41.42 -4.46
CA TYR A 157 -11.63 -41.82 -5.26
C TYR A 157 -10.56 -42.61 -4.49
N CYS A 158 -10.40 -42.37 -3.21
CA CYS A 158 -9.30 -42.90 -2.44
C CYS A 158 -9.75 -43.90 -1.35
N GLY A 159 -11.05 -44.06 -1.14
CA GLY A 159 -11.59 -44.86 -0.05
C GLY A 159 -11.21 -44.33 1.32
N MET A 160 -10.72 -43.09 1.40
CA MET A 160 -10.30 -42.44 2.64
C MET A 160 -11.41 -41.56 3.18
N ASP A 161 -11.70 -41.69 4.46
CA ASP A 161 -12.50 -40.70 5.15
C ASP A 161 -11.69 -39.40 5.30
N GLY A 162 -12.12 -38.34 4.62
CA GLY A 162 -11.46 -37.02 4.68
C GLY A 162 -11.32 -36.45 6.10
N ALA A 163 -12.05 -36.99 7.08
CA ALA A 163 -11.86 -36.66 8.49
C ALA A 163 -10.60 -37.29 9.11
N LYS A 164 -10.00 -38.25 8.42
CA LYS A 164 -8.80 -38.97 8.89
C LYS A 164 -7.50 -38.51 8.26
N VAL A 165 -7.57 -37.60 7.26
CA VAL A 165 -6.36 -37.00 6.69
C VAL A 165 -5.77 -36.03 7.72
N THR A 166 -4.63 -36.37 8.26
CA THR A 166 -3.98 -35.63 9.38
C THR A 166 -2.61 -35.03 9.00
N SER A 167 -2.08 -35.41 7.83
CA SER A 167 -0.77 -34.93 7.39
C SER A 167 -0.70 -34.63 5.90
N ILE A 168 0.28 -33.80 5.56
CA ILE A 168 0.60 -33.48 4.15
C ILE A 168 1.12 -34.73 3.41
N ASP A 169 1.82 -35.62 4.10
CA ASP A 169 2.38 -36.83 3.51
C ASP A 169 1.28 -37.82 3.08
N GLU A 170 0.17 -37.91 3.82
CA GLU A 170 -0.99 -38.66 3.41
C GLU A 170 -1.61 -38.10 2.11
N ILE A 171 -1.69 -36.79 1.97
CA ILE A 171 -2.19 -36.13 0.75
C ILE A 171 -1.21 -36.34 -0.41
N ASN A 172 0.08 -36.21 -0.19
CA ASN A 172 1.09 -36.42 -1.21
C ASN A 172 1.12 -37.88 -1.70
N SER A 173 0.90 -38.85 -0.82
CA SER A 173 0.83 -40.26 -1.19
C SER A 173 -0.35 -40.55 -2.13
N LEU A 174 -1.47 -39.84 -1.95
CA LEU A 174 -2.64 -39.94 -2.82
C LEU A 174 -2.38 -39.31 -4.20
N SER A 175 -1.69 -38.18 -4.24
CA SER A 175 -1.35 -37.49 -5.48
C SER A 175 -0.43 -38.32 -6.38
N LEU A 176 0.51 -39.05 -5.80
CA LEU A 176 1.47 -39.90 -6.54
C LEU A 176 0.84 -41.18 -7.12
N ILE A 177 -0.29 -41.64 -6.57
CA ILE A 177 -0.99 -42.84 -7.04
C ILE A 177 -1.85 -42.59 -8.28
N HIS A 178 -2.19 -41.32 -8.57
CA HIS A 178 -3.14 -40.92 -9.60
C HIS A 178 -2.53 -40.14 -10.78
N ILE A 179 -1.21 -40.05 -10.86
CA ILE A 179 -0.45 -39.59 -12.01
C ILE A 179 0.04 -40.81 -12.78
#